data_6c13214a0fe75b118a792507d9696504
#
_entry.id   6c13214a0fe75b118a792507d9696504
#
_cell.length_a   1.000
_cell.length_b   1.000
_cell.length_c   1.000
_cell.angle_alpha   90.00
_cell.angle_beta   90.00
_cell.angle_gamma   90.00
#
_symmetry.space_group_name_H-M   'P 1'
#
loop_
_entity.id
_entity.type
_entity.pdbx_description
1 polymer ?
#
loop_
_entity_poly.entity_id
_entity_poly.type
_entity_poly.pdbx_seq_one_letter_code
_entity_poly.pdbx_strand_id
1 'polypeptide(L)'
;GNGRVGAIFEIDSLNSVGAEIEYINQASDGTSWSQTDLVKNSYPMKSTGNYRQKDDYNTFSATVNYLRKMDEQGSIFKVIADFVNKRSTGDNLHTIRYEQSNWSRDTVYRSHAAADYDMATTDISFQKNLREKMSLKIGAKYTYTLMDDHSLYEGLNSSGSWIPNEEYGYTLRYNENIVGAYASFSTEIKNWSFVAGVRAEYSKTSDRSEDFSRDYLDLFPNLNVTYAFDPIKRWMLVGQYARNIERPPFYTLNPNRIQSSDYSYQIGNPYLRPTYINRFSVTLVYNYRYTVTVGGNLHHDLIREFCKQDVANPDVSYITYENHDRENHWFVAVSLPYQPFTWCNLTGNFIGVRQDIRMTELSSFSSHYLGFANAIATFTLPAGFTVEARYSGTSRLYSGNSEVAPRHTVGVMARKKFLNDKLLLAVSVDNIFNQANEYASTLDVYRTSSRYENGLTGRVFKVALTWNFNSGKKVRKSKIEIGSERSRLNEK
;
A
#
# COMPACT_ATOMS: atom_id res chain seq x y z
N GLY A 1 -17.47 -9.12 8.28
CA GLY A 1 -17.24 -9.27 9.72
C GLY A 1 -15.82 -9.73 10.03
N ASN A 2 -15.31 -9.46 11.23
CA ASN A 2 -14.02 -9.98 11.70
C ASN A 2 -14.13 -10.47 13.14
N GLY A 3 -13.39 -11.52 13.46
CA GLY A 3 -13.23 -12.05 14.79
C GLY A 3 -11.76 -12.35 15.07
N ARG A 4 -11.27 -11.94 16.25
CA ARG A 4 -9.90 -12.18 16.67
C ARG A 4 -9.89 -12.66 18.11
N VAL A 5 -9.17 -13.74 18.38
CA VAL A 5 -8.95 -14.31 19.71
C VAL A 5 -7.46 -14.59 19.87
N GLY A 6 -6.91 -14.15 20.97
CA GLY A 6 -5.51 -14.39 21.30
C GLY A 6 -5.31 -14.53 22.79
N ALA A 7 -4.30 -15.31 23.18
CA ALA A 7 -3.87 -15.49 24.55
C ALA A 7 -2.35 -15.50 24.66
N ILE A 8 -1.84 -15.01 25.77
CA ILE A 8 -0.42 -15.12 26.13
C ILE A 8 -0.36 -15.87 27.45
N PHE A 9 0.45 -16.92 27.45
CA PHE A 9 0.70 -17.78 28.59
C PHE A 9 2.15 -17.62 29.05
N GLU A 10 2.35 -17.14 30.27
CA GLU A 10 3.65 -17.09 30.93
C GLU A 10 3.90 -18.47 31.58
N ILE A 11 4.77 -19.27 30.93
CA ILE A 11 5.13 -20.61 31.41
C ILE A 11 5.88 -20.49 32.74
N ASP A 12 6.82 -19.54 32.77
CA ASP A 12 7.58 -19.14 33.95
C ASP A 12 8.06 -17.68 33.81
N SER A 13 8.93 -17.19 34.70
CA SER A 13 9.47 -15.83 34.68
C SER A 13 10.34 -15.53 33.46
N LEU A 14 10.80 -16.56 32.76
CA LEU A 14 11.71 -16.44 31.61
C LEU A 14 11.03 -16.77 30.29
N ASN A 15 10.02 -17.61 30.29
CA ASN A 15 9.41 -18.17 29.08
C ASN A 15 7.94 -17.77 28.94
N SER A 16 7.56 -17.28 27.76
CA SER A 16 6.18 -16.99 27.41
C SER A 16 5.83 -17.48 25.99
N VAL A 17 4.60 -17.94 25.83
CA VAL A 17 4.01 -18.32 24.54
C VAL A 17 2.76 -17.49 24.31
N GLY A 18 2.65 -16.88 23.15
CA GLY A 18 1.46 -16.19 22.69
C GLY A 18 0.89 -16.89 21.45
N ALA A 19 -0.43 -16.99 21.36
CA ALA A 19 -1.11 -17.46 20.17
C ALA A 19 -2.29 -16.55 19.85
N GLU A 20 -2.50 -16.29 18.56
CA GLU A 20 -3.61 -15.49 18.05
C GLU A 20 -4.19 -16.14 16.80
N ILE A 21 -5.50 -16.19 16.73
CA ILE A 21 -6.25 -16.58 15.54
C ILE A 21 -7.15 -15.43 15.14
N GLU A 22 -7.17 -15.13 13.85
CA GLU A 22 -8.04 -14.11 13.28
C GLU A 22 -8.76 -14.67 12.07
N TYR A 23 -10.05 -14.39 11.97
CA TYR A 23 -10.86 -14.67 10.80
C TYR A 23 -11.56 -13.41 10.35
N ILE A 24 -11.43 -13.10 9.05
CA ILE A 24 -12.05 -11.94 8.40
C ILE A 24 -12.90 -12.48 7.25
N ASN A 25 -14.17 -12.10 7.24
CA ASN A 25 -15.06 -12.29 6.10
C ASN A 25 -15.54 -10.93 5.63
N GLN A 26 -15.43 -10.68 4.34
CA GLN A 26 -15.80 -9.45 3.69
C GLN A 26 -16.54 -9.77 2.40
N ALA A 27 -17.77 -9.32 2.27
CA ALA A 27 -18.54 -9.45 1.05
C ALA A 27 -18.94 -8.06 0.54
N SER A 28 -18.88 -7.85 -0.75
CA SER A 28 -19.37 -6.66 -1.41
C SER A 28 -20.29 -7.03 -2.57
N ASP A 29 -21.35 -6.26 -2.78
CA ASP A 29 -22.23 -6.33 -3.95
C ASP A 29 -22.45 -4.88 -4.38
N GLY A 30 -21.88 -4.52 -5.51
CA GLY A 30 -21.88 -3.16 -6.02
C GLY A 30 -22.36 -3.10 -7.47
N THR A 31 -22.98 -1.98 -7.81
CA THR A 31 -23.30 -1.65 -9.19
C THR A 31 -22.68 -0.32 -9.54
N SER A 32 -22.11 -0.23 -10.72
CA SER A 32 -21.63 1.01 -11.30
C SER A 32 -22.18 1.17 -12.72
N TRP A 33 -22.20 2.38 -13.20
CA TRP A 33 -22.53 2.65 -14.59
C TRP A 33 -21.49 3.60 -15.18
N SER A 34 -21.27 3.48 -16.47
CA SER A 34 -20.43 4.41 -17.23
C SER A 34 -21.11 4.85 -18.50
N GLN A 35 -20.82 6.06 -18.92
CA GLN A 35 -21.14 6.53 -20.26
C GLN A 35 -19.86 7.01 -20.90
N THR A 36 -19.63 6.57 -22.13
CA THR A 36 -18.47 6.98 -22.92
C THR A 36 -18.97 7.54 -24.24
N ASP A 37 -18.60 8.76 -24.54
CA ASP A 37 -18.86 9.37 -25.84
C ASP A 37 -17.59 9.25 -26.67
N LEU A 38 -17.70 8.61 -27.82
CA LEU A 38 -16.62 8.30 -28.74
C LEU A 38 -16.87 8.98 -30.08
N VAL A 39 -15.81 9.43 -30.72
CA VAL A 39 -15.85 9.90 -32.10
C VAL A 39 -14.86 9.10 -32.93
N LYS A 40 -15.36 8.23 -33.80
CA LYS A 40 -14.53 7.42 -34.69
C LYS A 40 -14.83 7.81 -36.14
N ASN A 41 -13.79 8.17 -36.90
CA ASN A 41 -13.93 8.59 -38.30
C ASN A 41 -15.02 9.64 -38.53
N SER A 42 -15.08 10.64 -37.63
CA SER A 42 -16.10 11.71 -37.62
C SER A 42 -17.52 11.24 -37.29
N TYR A 43 -17.75 9.99 -36.92
CA TYR A 43 -19.04 9.50 -36.49
C TYR A 43 -19.10 9.42 -34.95
N PRO A 44 -20.02 10.16 -34.32
CA PRO A 44 -20.22 10.05 -32.88
C PRO A 44 -20.87 8.70 -32.53
N MET A 45 -20.36 8.06 -31.50
CA MET A 45 -20.90 6.85 -30.90
C MET A 45 -20.99 7.02 -29.39
N LYS A 46 -22.07 6.56 -28.79
CA LYS A 46 -22.26 6.53 -27.34
C LYS A 46 -22.22 5.09 -26.85
N SER A 47 -21.50 4.87 -25.77
CA SER A 47 -21.50 3.61 -25.05
C SER A 47 -22.01 3.82 -23.64
N THR A 48 -22.99 3.03 -23.21
CA THR A 48 -23.51 3.03 -21.83
C THR A 48 -23.33 1.65 -21.24
N GLY A 49 -22.51 1.55 -20.20
CA GLY A 49 -22.23 0.31 -19.50
C GLY A 49 -22.86 0.27 -18.12
N ASN A 50 -23.46 -0.87 -17.77
CA ASN A 50 -23.86 -1.21 -16.41
C ASN A 50 -23.03 -2.40 -15.95
N TYR A 51 -22.43 -2.26 -14.79
CA TYR A 51 -21.50 -3.22 -14.21
C TYR A 51 -22.00 -3.63 -12.84
N ARG A 52 -22.21 -4.93 -12.65
CA ARG A 52 -22.47 -5.49 -11.33
C ARG A 52 -21.26 -6.32 -10.94
N GLN A 53 -20.74 -6.03 -9.78
CA GLN A 53 -19.59 -6.72 -9.19
C GLN A 53 -19.99 -7.28 -7.83
N LYS A 54 -19.70 -8.55 -7.63
CA LYS A 54 -19.93 -9.23 -6.37
C LYS A 54 -18.64 -9.93 -5.96
N ASP A 55 -18.08 -9.52 -4.84
CA ASP A 55 -16.83 -10.08 -4.31
C ASP A 55 -17.06 -10.68 -2.92
N ASP A 56 -16.38 -11.78 -2.64
CA ASP A 56 -16.34 -12.43 -1.34
C ASP A 56 -14.88 -12.73 -0.97
N TYR A 57 -14.46 -12.29 0.20
CA TYR A 57 -13.11 -12.45 0.72
C TYR A 57 -13.16 -13.12 2.09
N ASN A 58 -12.45 -14.22 2.22
CA ASN A 58 -12.28 -14.92 3.47
C ASN A 58 -10.79 -15.01 3.79
N THR A 59 -10.39 -14.52 4.97
CA THR A 59 -9.01 -14.61 5.42
C THR A 59 -8.98 -15.28 6.78
N PHE A 60 -8.28 -16.39 6.88
CA PHE A 60 -7.90 -17.02 8.12
C PHE A 60 -6.43 -16.78 8.41
N SER A 61 -6.09 -16.42 9.64
CA SER A 61 -4.70 -16.30 10.03
C SER A 61 -4.47 -16.83 11.44
N ALA A 62 -3.32 -17.46 11.64
CA ALA A 62 -2.86 -17.96 12.91
C ALA A 62 -1.41 -17.53 13.15
N THR A 63 -1.13 -17.02 14.35
CA THR A 63 0.21 -16.58 14.77
C THR A 63 0.56 -17.25 16.07
N VAL A 64 1.77 -17.78 16.19
CA VAL A 64 2.35 -18.29 17.43
C VAL A 64 3.67 -17.60 17.69
N ASN A 65 3.82 -17.07 18.90
CA ASN A 65 5.04 -16.41 19.37
C ASN A 65 5.60 -17.14 20.57
N TYR A 66 6.87 -17.47 20.55
CA TYR A 66 7.62 -17.91 21.73
C TYR A 66 8.69 -16.90 22.05
N LEU A 67 8.78 -16.50 23.32
CA LEU A 67 9.80 -15.58 23.81
C LEU A 67 10.45 -16.17 25.05
N ARG A 68 11.79 -16.19 25.05
CA ARG A 68 12.61 -16.57 26.21
C ARG A 68 13.57 -15.46 26.57
N LYS A 69 13.53 -15.00 27.82
CA LYS A 69 14.53 -14.14 28.41
C LYS A 69 15.74 -14.98 28.77
N MET A 70 16.92 -14.64 28.24
CA MET A 70 18.11 -15.50 28.35
C MET A 70 18.98 -15.12 29.54
N ASP A 71 18.91 -13.87 30.00
CA ASP A 71 19.68 -13.33 31.12
C ASP A 71 18.99 -12.08 31.73
N GLU A 72 19.54 -11.59 32.83
CA GLU A 72 19.08 -10.37 33.52
C GLU A 72 19.41 -9.08 32.76
N GLN A 73 20.31 -9.15 31.78
CA GLN A 73 20.72 -8.03 30.91
C GLN A 73 19.71 -7.75 29.79
N GLY A 74 18.63 -8.55 29.70
CA GLY A 74 17.56 -8.39 28.73
C GLY A 74 17.87 -9.01 27.37
N SER A 75 18.78 -10.03 27.32
CA SER A 75 18.96 -10.84 26.11
C SER A 75 17.73 -11.72 25.86
N ILE A 76 17.33 -11.85 24.61
CA ILE A 76 16.05 -12.45 24.22
C ILE A 76 16.28 -13.45 23.08
N PHE A 77 15.71 -14.64 23.22
CA PHE A 77 15.45 -15.54 22.10
C PHE A 77 13.97 -15.49 21.74
N LYS A 78 13.67 -15.39 20.45
CA LYS A 78 12.27 -15.27 19.97
C LYS A 78 12.05 -16.11 18.72
N VAL A 79 10.89 -16.75 18.66
CA VAL A 79 10.36 -17.44 17.48
C VAL A 79 8.97 -16.90 17.21
N ILE A 80 8.71 -16.56 15.95
CA ILE A 80 7.39 -16.17 15.44
C ILE A 80 7.07 -17.13 14.29
N ALA A 81 5.89 -17.75 14.33
CA ALA A 81 5.35 -18.52 13.23
C ALA A 81 3.97 -17.98 12.86
N ASP A 82 3.79 -17.66 11.59
CA ASP A 82 2.54 -17.15 11.03
C ASP A 82 2.06 -18.08 9.91
N PHE A 83 0.75 -18.29 9.87
CA PHE A 83 0.06 -18.89 8.75
C PHE A 83 -1.11 -18.01 8.34
N VAL A 84 -1.29 -17.79 7.03
CA VAL A 84 -2.42 -17.06 6.46
C VAL A 84 -2.95 -17.84 5.27
N ASN A 85 -4.25 -18.14 5.28
CA ASN A 85 -5.00 -18.55 4.10
C ASN A 85 -5.98 -17.45 3.74
N LYS A 86 -5.95 -17.00 2.48
CA LYS A 86 -6.90 -16.02 1.94
C LYS A 86 -7.57 -16.62 0.71
N ARG A 87 -8.90 -16.63 0.72
CA ARG A 87 -9.73 -17.04 -0.42
C ARG A 87 -10.54 -15.85 -0.91
N SER A 88 -10.56 -15.64 -2.20
CA SER A 88 -11.40 -14.63 -2.83
C SER A 88 -12.16 -15.22 -4.00
N THR A 89 -13.41 -14.77 -4.18
CA THR A 89 -14.18 -15.03 -5.39
C THR A 89 -14.78 -13.72 -5.87
N GLY A 90 -14.79 -13.52 -7.17
CA GLY A 90 -15.36 -12.33 -7.82
C GLY A 90 -16.26 -12.74 -8.98
N ASP A 91 -17.51 -12.30 -8.95
CA ASP A 91 -18.46 -12.46 -10.03
C ASP A 91 -18.78 -11.09 -10.63
N ASN A 92 -18.51 -10.91 -11.91
CA ASN A 92 -18.80 -9.68 -12.63
C ASN A 92 -19.79 -9.92 -13.75
N LEU A 93 -20.79 -9.05 -13.86
CA LEU A 93 -21.72 -9.03 -14.98
C LEU A 93 -21.68 -7.64 -15.62
N HIS A 94 -21.40 -7.60 -16.91
CA HIS A 94 -21.28 -6.39 -17.69
C HIS A 94 -22.33 -6.38 -18.77
N THR A 95 -23.10 -5.29 -18.84
CA THR A 95 -24.07 -5.06 -19.91
C THR A 95 -23.74 -3.72 -20.54
N ILE A 96 -23.33 -3.72 -21.81
CA ILE A 96 -22.90 -2.52 -22.51
C ILE A 96 -23.77 -2.33 -23.73
N ARG A 97 -24.34 -1.13 -23.86
CA ARG A 97 -25.11 -0.69 -25.01
C ARG A 97 -24.33 0.34 -25.81
N TYR A 98 -24.14 0.05 -27.09
CA TYR A 98 -23.56 0.95 -28.06
C TYR A 98 -24.64 1.54 -28.94
N GLU A 99 -24.59 2.86 -29.14
CA GLU A 99 -25.55 3.61 -29.95
C GLU A 99 -24.81 4.53 -30.93
N GLN A 100 -25.18 4.45 -32.18
CA GLN A 100 -24.76 5.37 -33.25
C GLN A 100 -26.00 5.75 -34.05
N SER A 101 -26.02 6.86 -34.76
CA SER A 101 -27.20 7.49 -35.39
C SER A 101 -28.29 6.56 -35.92
N ASN A 102 -27.92 5.40 -36.51
CA ASN A 102 -28.86 4.44 -37.11
C ASN A 102 -28.61 2.99 -36.66
N TRP A 103 -27.89 2.79 -35.58
CA TRP A 103 -27.42 1.48 -35.16
C TRP A 103 -27.30 1.41 -33.64
N SER A 104 -27.71 0.29 -33.06
CA SER A 104 -27.46 -0.05 -31.66
C SER A 104 -27.07 -1.52 -31.50
N ARG A 105 -26.19 -1.79 -30.55
CA ARG A 105 -25.78 -3.15 -30.20
C ARG A 105 -25.66 -3.26 -28.68
N ASP A 106 -26.20 -4.33 -28.14
CA ASP A 106 -25.98 -4.73 -26.76
C ASP A 106 -24.91 -5.83 -26.71
N THR A 107 -23.96 -5.72 -25.80
CA THR A 107 -22.97 -6.71 -25.48
C THR A 107 -23.09 -7.08 -24.01
N VAL A 108 -23.20 -8.37 -23.73
CA VAL A 108 -23.30 -8.87 -22.35
C VAL A 108 -22.20 -9.90 -22.14
N TYR A 109 -21.44 -9.75 -21.08
CA TYR A 109 -20.43 -10.72 -20.69
C TYR A 109 -20.34 -10.85 -19.17
N ARG A 110 -19.86 -11.98 -18.72
CA ARG A 110 -19.60 -12.24 -17.31
C ARG A 110 -18.21 -12.81 -17.10
N SER A 111 -17.65 -12.55 -15.93
CA SER A 111 -16.44 -13.22 -15.49
C SER A 111 -16.62 -13.77 -14.07
N HIS A 112 -16.00 -14.92 -13.84
CA HIS A 112 -15.87 -15.53 -12.54
C HIS A 112 -14.40 -15.72 -12.25
N ALA A 113 -13.88 -15.11 -11.18
CA ALA A 113 -12.51 -15.26 -10.74
C ALA A 113 -12.50 -15.89 -9.34
N ALA A 114 -11.56 -16.81 -9.11
CA ALA A 114 -11.34 -17.41 -7.80
C ALA A 114 -9.85 -17.51 -7.52
N ALA A 115 -9.42 -17.04 -6.35
CA ALA A 115 -8.04 -17.06 -5.92
C ALA A 115 -7.89 -17.63 -4.50
N ASP A 116 -6.92 -18.51 -4.33
CA ASP A 116 -6.54 -19.12 -3.04
C ASP A 116 -5.06 -18.80 -2.77
N TYR A 117 -4.77 -18.21 -1.60
CA TYR A 117 -3.43 -17.83 -1.19
C TYR A 117 -3.11 -18.50 0.13
N ASP A 118 -2.04 -19.28 0.16
CA ASP A 118 -1.46 -19.85 1.37
C ASP A 118 -0.09 -19.21 1.63
N MET A 119 0.11 -18.65 2.83
CA MET A 119 1.39 -18.10 3.24
C MET A 119 1.77 -18.64 4.62
N ALA A 120 2.98 -19.17 4.72
CA ALA A 120 3.57 -19.58 5.99
C ALA A 120 4.90 -18.84 6.19
N THR A 121 5.09 -18.26 7.39
CA THR A 121 6.32 -17.55 7.73
C THR A 121 6.84 -18.00 9.08
N THR A 122 8.15 -18.19 9.19
CA THR A 122 8.83 -18.45 10.46
C THR A 122 10.03 -17.52 10.60
N ASP A 123 10.10 -16.77 11.71
CA ASP A 123 11.22 -15.90 12.07
C ASP A 123 11.80 -16.38 13.40
N ILE A 124 13.10 -16.68 13.42
CA ILE A 124 13.84 -17.08 14.62
C ILE A 124 14.91 -16.03 14.84
N SER A 125 14.93 -15.42 16.03
CA SER A 125 15.90 -14.38 16.35
C SER A 125 16.48 -14.50 17.75
N PHE A 126 17.73 -14.13 17.88
CA PHE A 126 18.45 -14.03 19.14
C PHE A 126 19.08 -12.65 19.25
N GLN A 127 18.74 -11.94 20.32
CA GLN A 127 19.35 -10.66 20.68
C GLN A 127 20.15 -10.84 21.96
N LYS A 128 21.45 -10.54 21.88
CA LYS A 128 22.37 -10.51 23.01
C LYS A 128 22.69 -9.08 23.40
N ASN A 129 22.39 -8.69 24.61
CA ASN A 129 22.87 -7.46 25.20
C ASN A 129 24.28 -7.72 25.76
N LEU A 130 25.30 -7.16 25.08
CA LEU A 130 26.69 -7.36 25.42
C LEU A 130 27.14 -6.46 26.58
N ARG A 131 26.58 -5.24 26.61
CA ARG A 131 26.77 -4.22 27.65
C ARG A 131 25.51 -3.35 27.70
N GLU A 132 25.40 -2.46 28.69
CA GLU A 132 24.25 -1.58 28.89
C GLU A 132 23.78 -0.84 27.62
N LYS A 133 24.74 -0.47 26.73
CA LYS A 133 24.47 0.30 25.51
C LYS A 133 25.01 -0.41 24.24
N MET A 134 25.12 -1.73 24.28
CA MET A 134 25.65 -2.50 23.16
C MET A 134 24.87 -3.78 23.01
N SER A 135 24.32 -4.02 21.82
CA SER A 135 23.58 -5.24 21.53
C SER A 135 23.92 -5.81 20.13
N LEU A 136 23.86 -7.12 20.03
CA LEU A 136 23.93 -7.88 18.78
C LEU A 136 22.63 -8.65 18.60
N LYS A 137 22.02 -8.52 17.43
CA LYS A 137 20.85 -9.32 17.04
C LYS A 137 21.19 -10.12 15.80
N ILE A 138 20.92 -11.43 15.83
CA ILE A 138 21.02 -12.32 14.68
C ILE A 138 19.70 -13.04 14.50
N GLY A 139 19.40 -13.48 13.29
CA GLY A 139 18.19 -14.26 13.04
C GLY A 139 18.12 -14.82 11.64
N ALA A 140 17.12 -15.67 11.45
CA ALA A 140 16.77 -16.27 10.17
C ALA A 140 15.27 -16.26 9.99
N LYS A 141 14.82 -16.04 8.75
CA LYS A 141 13.41 -16.01 8.37
C LYS A 141 13.18 -16.89 7.15
N TYR A 142 12.13 -17.68 7.19
CA TYR A 142 11.63 -18.43 6.04
C TYR A 142 10.21 -17.99 5.74
N THR A 143 9.91 -17.78 4.46
CA THR A 143 8.56 -17.49 3.97
C THR A 143 8.26 -18.38 2.79
N TYR A 144 7.13 -19.07 2.86
CA TYR A 144 6.54 -19.86 1.79
C TYR A 144 5.23 -19.22 1.37
N THR A 145 5.01 -19.07 0.06
CA THR A 145 3.73 -18.59 -0.49
C THR A 145 3.33 -19.46 -1.66
N LEU A 146 2.07 -19.89 -1.66
CA LEU A 146 1.39 -20.54 -2.77
C LEU A 146 0.19 -19.68 -3.16
N MET A 147 0.03 -19.46 -4.46
CA MET A 147 -1.12 -18.78 -5.04
C MET A 147 -1.66 -19.65 -6.17
N ASP A 148 -2.93 -19.99 -6.10
CA ASP A 148 -3.69 -20.65 -7.17
C ASP A 148 -4.84 -19.73 -7.54
N ASP A 149 -4.84 -19.22 -8.76
CA ASP A 149 -5.77 -18.22 -9.23
C ASP A 149 -6.26 -18.60 -10.63
N HIS A 150 -7.56 -18.54 -10.83
CA HIS A 150 -8.16 -18.84 -12.13
C HIS A 150 -9.34 -17.91 -12.42
N SER A 151 -9.53 -17.60 -13.69
CA SER A 151 -10.66 -16.80 -14.14
C SER A 151 -11.29 -17.42 -15.39
N LEU A 152 -12.61 -17.48 -15.40
CA LEU A 152 -13.43 -17.82 -16.53
C LEU A 152 -14.12 -16.56 -17.05
N TYR A 153 -14.08 -16.37 -18.36
CA TYR A 153 -14.73 -15.26 -19.03
C TYR A 153 -15.68 -15.79 -20.10
N GLU A 154 -16.93 -15.28 -20.13
CA GLU A 154 -17.97 -15.76 -21.06
C GLU A 154 -18.74 -14.59 -21.66
N GLY A 155 -19.01 -14.66 -22.96
CA GLY A 155 -19.88 -13.73 -23.69
C GLY A 155 -21.24 -14.32 -23.96
N LEU A 156 -22.28 -13.51 -23.91
CA LEU A 156 -23.65 -13.92 -24.29
C LEU A 156 -23.81 -13.79 -25.82
N ASN A 157 -24.09 -14.89 -26.49
CA ASN A 157 -24.35 -14.86 -27.93
C ASN A 157 -25.81 -14.47 -28.25
N SER A 158 -26.12 -14.29 -29.54
CA SER A 158 -27.44 -13.92 -30.01
C SER A 158 -28.53 -14.98 -29.76
N SER A 159 -28.15 -16.24 -29.51
CA SER A 159 -29.07 -17.33 -29.16
C SER A 159 -29.36 -17.42 -27.67
N GLY A 160 -28.76 -16.52 -26.84
CA GLY A 160 -28.93 -16.52 -25.38
C GLY A 160 -28.06 -17.54 -24.65
N SER A 161 -27.04 -18.08 -25.29
CA SER A 161 -26.08 -19.03 -24.68
C SER A 161 -24.80 -18.30 -24.27
N TRP A 162 -24.23 -18.69 -23.13
CA TRP A 162 -22.94 -18.23 -22.66
C TRP A 162 -21.84 -19.02 -23.36
N ILE A 163 -20.92 -18.31 -23.99
CA ILE A 163 -19.78 -18.89 -24.74
C ILE A 163 -18.49 -18.48 -24.02
N PRO A 164 -17.67 -19.45 -23.57
CA PRO A 164 -16.36 -19.15 -22.98
C PRO A 164 -15.46 -18.39 -23.96
N ASN A 165 -14.73 -17.43 -23.46
CA ASN A 165 -13.67 -16.74 -24.17
C ASN A 165 -12.34 -17.12 -23.52
N GLU A 166 -11.65 -18.10 -24.12
CA GLU A 166 -10.38 -18.62 -23.58
C GLU A 166 -9.23 -17.62 -23.66
N GLU A 167 -9.32 -16.63 -24.55
CA GLU A 167 -8.32 -15.55 -24.64
C GLU A 167 -8.33 -14.65 -23.41
N TYR A 168 -9.48 -14.55 -22.72
CA TYR A 168 -9.64 -13.68 -21.54
C TYR A 168 -9.66 -14.47 -20.22
N GLY A 169 -9.80 -15.81 -20.31
CA GLY A 169 -9.65 -16.70 -19.17
C GLY A 169 -8.17 -17.00 -18.89
N TYR A 170 -7.83 -17.28 -17.65
CA TYR A 170 -6.46 -17.64 -17.27
C TYR A 170 -6.42 -18.57 -16.07
N THR A 171 -5.25 -19.19 -15.88
CA THR A 171 -4.87 -19.93 -14.68
C THR A 171 -3.46 -19.54 -14.30
N LEU A 172 -3.23 -19.14 -13.04
CA LEU A 172 -1.92 -18.79 -12.52
C LEU A 172 -1.64 -19.64 -11.27
N ARG A 173 -0.52 -20.38 -11.27
CA ARG A 173 -0.05 -21.17 -10.12
C ARG A 173 1.33 -20.75 -9.71
N TYR A 174 1.39 -19.75 -8.86
CA TYR A 174 2.61 -19.11 -8.43
C TYR A 174 3.07 -19.65 -7.06
N ASN A 175 4.35 -20.02 -6.98
CA ASN A 175 5.00 -20.48 -5.76
C ASN A 175 6.22 -19.62 -5.46
N GLU A 176 6.37 -19.18 -4.21
CA GLU A 176 7.52 -18.40 -3.77
C GLU A 176 8.09 -18.94 -2.47
N ASN A 177 9.41 -19.11 -2.45
CA ASN A 177 10.19 -19.51 -1.28
C ASN A 177 11.26 -18.45 -1.02
N ILE A 178 11.30 -17.91 0.20
CA ILE A 178 12.28 -16.92 0.61
C ILE A 178 12.95 -17.38 1.90
N VAL A 179 14.28 -17.52 1.86
CA VAL A 179 15.10 -17.79 3.03
C VAL A 179 16.00 -16.60 3.27
N GLY A 180 15.94 -16.03 4.46
CA GLY A 180 16.78 -14.88 4.86
C GLY A 180 17.53 -15.13 6.14
N ALA A 181 18.77 -14.64 6.21
CA ALA A 181 19.54 -14.55 7.44
C ALA A 181 19.98 -13.10 7.66
N TYR A 182 20.01 -12.65 8.90
CA TYR A 182 20.36 -11.27 9.22
C TYR A 182 21.18 -11.14 10.49
N ALA A 183 22.00 -10.09 10.53
CA ALA A 183 22.71 -9.65 11.72
C ALA A 183 22.63 -8.14 11.85
N SER A 184 22.48 -7.63 13.07
CA SER A 184 22.44 -6.20 13.37
C SER A 184 23.18 -5.93 14.68
N PHE A 185 24.03 -4.93 14.68
CA PHE A 185 24.77 -4.46 15.83
C PHE A 185 24.36 -3.05 16.17
N SER A 186 24.12 -2.76 17.46
CA SER A 186 23.83 -1.43 17.96
C SER A 186 24.73 -1.05 19.13
N THR A 187 25.16 0.23 19.16
CA THR A 187 25.97 0.75 20.26
C THR A 187 25.77 2.25 20.43
N GLU A 188 25.94 2.73 21.68
CA GLU A 188 26.01 4.16 22.01
C GLU A 188 27.39 4.46 22.61
N ILE A 189 28.09 5.46 22.05
CA ILE A 189 29.41 5.92 22.51
C ILE A 189 29.37 7.43 22.66
N LYS A 190 29.35 7.94 23.88
CA LYS A 190 29.19 9.37 24.17
C LYS A 190 27.94 9.95 23.52
N ASN A 191 28.12 10.86 22.57
CA ASN A 191 27.05 11.55 21.84
C ASN A 191 26.64 10.82 20.55
N TRP A 192 27.27 9.69 20.23
CA TRP A 192 27.00 8.92 19.05
C TRP A 192 26.15 7.69 19.36
N SER A 193 25.18 7.40 18.50
CA SER A 193 24.46 6.13 18.47
C SER A 193 24.60 5.52 17.07
N PHE A 194 24.94 4.25 17.00
CA PHE A 194 25.14 3.50 15.76
C PHE A 194 24.25 2.27 15.74
N VAL A 195 23.62 2.04 14.62
CA VAL A 195 22.97 0.77 14.30
C VAL A 195 23.43 0.37 12.91
N ALA A 196 24.10 -0.79 12.79
CA ALA A 196 24.52 -1.34 11.51
C ALA A 196 23.99 -2.76 11.37
N GLY A 197 23.48 -3.11 10.21
CA GLY A 197 22.93 -4.44 9.95
C GLY A 197 23.11 -4.86 8.51
N VAL A 198 23.02 -6.16 8.30
CA VAL A 198 22.98 -6.77 6.97
C VAL A 198 22.00 -7.95 6.99
N ARG A 199 21.23 -8.10 5.91
CA ARG A 199 20.36 -9.24 5.64
C ARG A 199 20.72 -9.82 4.27
N ALA A 200 20.87 -11.13 4.22
CA ALA A 200 21.03 -11.90 2.99
C ALA A 200 19.75 -12.68 2.75
N GLU A 201 19.18 -12.62 1.55
CA GLU A 201 17.97 -13.36 1.17
C GLU A 201 18.20 -14.14 -0.11
N TYR A 202 17.88 -15.43 -0.09
CA TYR A 202 17.69 -16.25 -1.27
C TYR A 202 16.21 -16.41 -1.53
N SER A 203 15.78 -16.05 -2.74
CA SER A 203 14.40 -16.14 -3.19
C SER A 203 14.30 -17.04 -4.40
N LYS A 204 13.33 -17.94 -4.41
CA LYS A 204 12.97 -18.77 -5.56
C LYS A 204 11.49 -18.63 -5.84
N THR A 205 11.17 -18.20 -7.06
CA THR A 205 9.79 -18.07 -7.53
C THR A 205 9.59 -18.98 -8.73
N SER A 206 8.42 -19.56 -8.85
CA SER A 206 8.04 -20.35 -10.01
C SER A 206 6.56 -20.20 -10.32
N ASP A 207 6.24 -20.14 -11.60
CA ASP A 207 4.89 -20.25 -12.13
C ASP A 207 4.79 -21.56 -12.88
N ARG A 208 3.90 -22.46 -12.43
CA ARG A 208 3.72 -23.77 -13.06
C ARG A 208 2.82 -23.72 -14.30
N SER A 209 2.05 -22.66 -14.47
CA SER A 209 1.17 -22.47 -15.63
C SER A 209 1.96 -22.06 -16.88
N GLU A 210 3.03 -21.26 -16.69
CA GLU A 210 3.85 -20.69 -17.76
C GLU A 210 5.25 -21.33 -17.86
N ASP A 211 5.53 -22.40 -17.10
CA ASP A 211 6.87 -23.03 -16.98
C ASP A 211 8.01 -22.04 -16.70
N PHE A 212 7.70 -21.07 -15.84
CA PHE A 212 8.61 -19.99 -15.49
C PHE A 212 9.22 -20.22 -14.10
N SER A 213 10.54 -20.06 -14.00
CA SER A 213 11.27 -20.12 -12.71
C SER A 213 12.34 -19.05 -12.65
N ARG A 214 12.46 -18.41 -11.49
CA ARG A 214 13.51 -17.41 -11.20
C ARG A 214 14.04 -17.61 -9.79
N ASP A 215 15.35 -17.49 -9.63
CA ASP A 215 15.99 -17.45 -8.33
C ASP A 215 17.05 -16.34 -8.27
N TYR A 216 17.26 -15.79 -7.08
CA TYR A 216 18.22 -14.73 -6.84
C TYR A 216 18.66 -14.68 -5.38
N LEU A 217 19.91 -14.22 -5.17
CA LEU A 217 20.50 -13.99 -3.86
C LEU A 217 20.85 -12.51 -3.72
N ASP A 218 20.31 -11.85 -2.69
CA ASP A 218 20.45 -10.43 -2.45
C ASP A 218 21.00 -10.11 -1.07
N LEU A 219 21.73 -8.99 -0.98
CA LEU A 219 22.23 -8.42 0.26
C LEU A 219 21.57 -7.05 0.52
N PHE A 220 21.11 -6.86 1.75
CA PHE A 220 20.43 -5.67 2.22
C PHE A 220 21.14 -5.06 3.43
N PRO A 221 22.18 -4.25 3.22
CA PRO A 221 22.81 -3.50 4.30
C PRO A 221 21.92 -2.34 4.77
N ASN A 222 22.05 -2.02 6.07
CA ASN A 222 21.46 -0.81 6.67
C ASN A 222 22.44 -0.19 7.67
N LEU A 223 22.37 1.13 7.78
CA LEU A 223 23.18 1.92 8.70
C LEU A 223 22.34 3.10 9.21
N ASN A 224 22.33 3.28 10.51
CA ASN A 224 21.78 4.48 11.17
C ASN A 224 22.84 5.03 12.10
N VAL A 225 23.13 6.31 11.95
CA VAL A 225 24.09 7.05 12.78
C VAL A 225 23.42 8.30 13.33
N THR A 226 23.36 8.42 14.63
CA THR A 226 22.82 9.61 15.30
C THR A 226 23.90 10.31 16.09
N TYR A 227 24.03 11.61 15.93
CA TYR A 227 24.88 12.46 16.72
C TYR A 227 24.05 13.49 17.50
N ALA A 228 24.19 13.53 18.82
CA ALA A 228 23.58 14.52 19.67
C ALA A 228 24.56 15.65 19.96
N PHE A 229 24.22 16.89 19.61
CA PHE A 229 25.09 18.06 19.79
C PHE A 229 25.19 18.50 21.28
N ASP A 230 24.19 18.12 22.05
CA ASP A 230 24.12 18.49 23.48
C ASP A 230 23.62 17.32 24.35
N PRO A 231 23.96 17.30 25.67
CA PRO A 231 23.62 16.19 26.56
C PRO A 231 22.11 15.92 26.71
N ILE A 232 21.29 16.95 26.54
CA ILE A 232 19.82 16.81 26.62
C ILE A 232 19.19 16.50 25.24
N LYS A 233 20.01 16.26 24.22
CA LYS A 233 19.64 15.84 22.86
C LYS A 233 18.61 16.79 22.20
N ARG A 234 18.70 18.10 22.46
CA ARG A 234 17.84 19.10 21.80
C ARG A 234 18.12 19.18 20.31
N TRP A 235 19.38 19.12 19.93
CA TRP A 235 19.82 19.07 18.55
C TRP A 235 20.44 17.71 18.25
N MET A 236 19.94 17.06 17.20
CA MET A 236 20.49 15.80 16.73
C MET A 236 20.61 15.81 15.20
N LEU A 237 21.66 15.19 14.71
CA LEU A 237 21.83 14.87 13.31
C LEU A 237 21.72 13.36 13.13
N VAL A 238 20.84 12.92 12.24
CA VAL A 238 20.59 11.50 11.97
C VAL A 238 20.91 11.22 10.52
N GLY A 239 21.90 10.36 10.28
CA GLY A 239 22.25 9.83 8.97
C GLY A 239 21.72 8.41 8.82
N GLN A 240 21.07 8.10 7.70
CA GLN A 240 20.50 6.80 7.44
C GLN A 240 20.85 6.32 6.03
N TYR A 241 21.13 5.02 5.91
CA TYR A 241 21.21 4.31 4.65
C TYR A 241 20.56 2.93 4.79
N ALA A 242 19.79 2.53 3.79
CA ALA A 242 19.26 1.18 3.69
C ALA A 242 19.06 0.78 2.22
N ARG A 243 19.45 -0.43 1.88
CA ARG A 243 19.03 -1.10 0.64
C ARG A 243 17.84 -1.99 0.97
N ASN A 244 16.77 -1.88 0.18
CA ASN A 244 15.52 -2.63 0.34
C ASN A 244 15.13 -3.29 -0.99
N ILE A 245 14.29 -4.31 -0.88
CA ILE A 245 13.60 -4.95 -2.01
C ILE A 245 12.09 -4.77 -1.80
N GLU A 246 11.39 -4.42 -2.87
CA GLU A 246 9.93 -4.42 -2.95
C GLU A 246 9.52 -5.43 -4.01
N ARG A 247 8.98 -6.56 -3.57
CA ARG A 247 8.48 -7.62 -4.47
C ARG A 247 7.13 -7.21 -5.05
N PRO A 248 6.82 -7.61 -6.29
CA PRO A 248 5.52 -7.32 -6.87
C PRO A 248 4.39 -7.77 -5.93
N PRO A 249 3.39 -6.92 -5.66
CA PRO A 249 2.13 -7.38 -5.05
C PRO A 249 1.47 -8.44 -5.94
N PHE A 250 0.82 -9.43 -5.35
CA PHE A 250 0.26 -10.55 -6.13
C PHE A 250 -0.77 -10.13 -7.17
N TYR A 251 -1.58 -9.10 -6.88
CA TYR A 251 -2.55 -8.57 -7.85
C TYR A 251 -1.90 -7.97 -9.11
N THR A 252 -0.64 -7.51 -9.03
CA THR A 252 0.08 -6.99 -10.20
C THR A 252 0.64 -8.10 -11.09
N LEU A 253 0.82 -9.30 -10.54
CA LEU A 253 1.28 -10.49 -11.28
C LEU A 253 0.13 -11.21 -11.99
N ASN A 254 -1.09 -11.01 -11.52
CA ASN A 254 -2.27 -11.73 -11.95
C ASN A 254 -2.68 -11.31 -13.37
N PRO A 255 -2.61 -12.19 -14.40
CA PRO A 255 -2.96 -11.85 -15.76
C PRO A 255 -4.48 -11.76 -16.01
N ASN A 256 -5.29 -11.64 -14.96
CA ASN A 256 -6.73 -11.44 -15.09
C ASN A 256 -7.05 -10.17 -15.85
N ARG A 257 -7.84 -10.32 -16.92
CA ARG A 257 -8.36 -9.19 -17.67
C ARG A 257 -9.62 -8.64 -17.01
N ILE A 258 -9.47 -7.49 -16.35
CA ILE A 258 -10.59 -6.75 -15.76
C ILE A 258 -11.09 -5.76 -16.81
N GLN A 259 -12.21 -6.07 -17.43
CA GLN A 259 -12.80 -5.26 -18.48
C GLN A 259 -13.56 -4.07 -17.89
N SER A 260 -13.20 -2.86 -18.29
CA SER A 260 -13.91 -1.63 -17.93
C SER A 260 -14.90 -1.19 -19.02
N SER A 261 -14.60 -1.48 -20.28
CA SER A 261 -15.45 -1.26 -21.45
C SER A 261 -14.89 -2.09 -22.62
N ASP A 262 -15.56 -2.14 -23.78
CA ASP A 262 -14.98 -2.77 -25.00
C ASP A 262 -13.70 -2.06 -25.48
N TYR A 263 -13.41 -0.85 -24.98
CA TYR A 263 -12.26 -0.03 -25.37
C TYR A 263 -11.20 0.10 -24.26
N SER A 264 -11.43 -0.52 -23.09
CA SER A 264 -10.51 -0.41 -21.98
C SER A 264 -10.54 -1.61 -21.04
N TYR A 265 -9.37 -2.13 -20.68
CA TYR A 265 -9.20 -3.18 -19.67
C TYR A 265 -7.95 -2.98 -18.84
N GLN A 266 -7.84 -3.68 -17.73
CA GLN A 266 -6.65 -3.81 -16.91
C GLN A 266 -6.18 -5.26 -16.91
N ILE A 267 -4.86 -5.48 -16.91
CA ILE A 267 -4.23 -6.80 -16.85
C ILE A 267 -2.92 -6.74 -16.07
N GLY A 268 -2.67 -7.71 -15.21
CA GLY A 268 -1.39 -7.83 -14.51
C GLY A 268 -0.28 -8.37 -15.42
N ASN A 269 0.94 -8.44 -14.87
CA ASN A 269 2.12 -8.90 -15.59
C ASN A 269 2.89 -9.92 -14.72
N PRO A 270 2.83 -11.23 -15.01
CA PRO A 270 3.50 -12.27 -14.23
C PRO A 270 5.03 -12.20 -14.33
N TYR A 271 5.58 -11.47 -15.30
CA TYR A 271 7.02 -11.37 -15.53
C TYR A 271 7.70 -10.23 -14.76
N LEU A 272 6.99 -9.51 -13.89
CA LEU A 272 7.54 -8.44 -13.08
C LEU A 272 8.72 -8.90 -12.23
N ARG A 273 9.77 -8.07 -12.21
CA ARG A 273 10.93 -8.22 -11.33
C ARG A 273 10.75 -7.41 -10.07
N PRO A 274 11.38 -7.81 -8.94
CA PRO A 274 11.41 -6.98 -7.75
C PRO A 274 12.07 -5.61 -8.00
N THR A 275 11.56 -4.59 -7.34
CA THR A 275 12.17 -3.26 -7.27
C THR A 275 13.24 -3.24 -6.20
N TYR A 276 14.43 -2.75 -6.52
CA TYR A 276 15.51 -2.50 -5.55
C TYR A 276 15.60 -1.01 -5.26
N ILE A 277 15.72 -0.67 -3.97
CA ILE A 277 15.73 0.72 -3.53
C ILE A 277 16.91 0.97 -2.60
N ASN A 278 17.80 1.88 -3.01
CA ASN A 278 18.78 2.46 -2.10
C ASN A 278 18.21 3.76 -1.53
N ARG A 279 17.99 3.79 -0.22
CA ARG A 279 17.46 4.95 0.51
C ARG A 279 18.57 5.53 1.38
N PHE A 280 18.78 6.82 1.29
CA PHE A 280 19.68 7.53 2.17
C PHE A 280 19.11 8.89 2.54
N SER A 281 19.36 9.32 3.77
CA SER A 281 18.90 10.62 4.25
C SER A 281 19.76 11.16 5.36
N VAL A 282 19.77 12.47 5.50
CA VAL A 282 20.28 13.20 6.65
C VAL A 282 19.17 14.05 7.21
N THR A 283 18.88 13.88 8.51
CA THR A 283 17.82 14.58 9.22
C THR A 283 18.42 15.41 10.35
N LEU A 284 18.16 16.70 10.33
CA LEU A 284 18.36 17.57 11.48
C LEU A 284 17.09 17.58 12.32
N VAL A 285 17.22 17.25 13.60
CA VAL A 285 16.11 17.21 14.55
C VAL A 285 16.36 18.27 15.63
N TYR A 286 15.36 19.10 15.87
CA TYR A 286 15.37 20.05 16.98
C TYR A 286 14.23 19.77 17.96
N ASN A 287 14.60 19.66 19.22
CA ASN A 287 13.67 19.48 20.35
C ASN A 287 12.70 18.29 20.16
N TYR A 288 13.13 17.21 19.48
CA TYR A 288 12.34 16.02 19.12
C TYR A 288 11.05 16.31 18.34
N ARG A 289 10.89 17.51 17.80
CA ARG A 289 9.64 17.97 17.17
C ARG A 289 9.84 18.53 15.77
N TYR A 290 10.83 19.38 15.60
CA TYR A 290 11.10 20.02 14.31
C TYR A 290 12.12 19.20 13.55
N THR A 291 11.81 18.88 12.31
CA THR A 291 12.73 18.10 11.49
C THR A 291 12.90 18.69 10.10
N VAL A 292 14.14 18.68 9.62
CA VAL A 292 14.47 18.91 8.22
C VAL A 292 15.27 17.72 7.75
N THR A 293 14.76 17.06 6.71
CA THR A 293 15.39 15.87 6.09
C THR A 293 15.73 16.17 4.66
N VAL A 294 16.95 15.83 4.26
CA VAL A 294 17.39 15.81 2.86
C VAL A 294 17.80 14.37 2.54
N GLY A 295 17.38 13.85 1.40
CA GLY A 295 17.70 12.48 1.06
C GLY A 295 17.40 12.11 -0.39
N GLY A 296 17.60 10.82 -0.67
CA GLY A 296 17.30 10.24 -1.95
C GLY A 296 16.85 8.79 -1.86
N ASN A 297 15.95 8.42 -2.77
CA ASN A 297 15.56 7.04 -3.04
C ASN A 297 15.93 6.73 -4.47
N LEU A 298 16.87 5.81 -4.66
CA LEU A 298 17.33 5.37 -5.98
C LEU A 298 16.68 4.02 -6.27
N HIS A 299 15.73 4.01 -7.19
CA HIS A 299 14.98 2.81 -7.57
C HIS A 299 15.60 2.20 -8.83
N HIS A 300 15.72 0.89 -8.81
CA HIS A 300 16.07 0.06 -9.94
C HIS A 300 14.96 -0.97 -10.15
N ASP A 301 14.56 -1.20 -11.40
CA ASP A 301 13.41 -2.05 -11.77
C ASP A 301 12.10 -1.62 -11.06
N LEU A 302 11.85 -0.32 -10.93
CA LEU A 302 10.66 0.17 -10.25
C LEU A 302 9.39 -0.23 -11.00
N ILE A 303 8.49 -0.90 -10.30
CA ILE A 303 7.19 -1.32 -10.86
C ILE A 303 6.28 -0.10 -10.95
N ARG A 304 5.75 0.16 -12.14
CA ARG A 304 4.79 1.22 -12.43
C ARG A 304 3.63 0.72 -13.27
N GLU A 305 2.54 1.43 -13.14
CA GLU A 305 1.35 1.27 -13.95
C GLU A 305 1.53 2.03 -15.27
N PHE A 306 1.24 1.35 -16.38
CA PHE A 306 1.30 1.88 -17.74
C PHE A 306 -0.04 1.74 -18.42
N CYS A 307 -0.48 2.80 -19.08
CA CYS A 307 -1.53 2.73 -20.06
C CYS A 307 -0.90 2.42 -21.43
N LYS A 308 -1.31 1.30 -22.04
CA LYS A 308 -0.82 0.84 -23.34
C LYS A 308 -1.96 0.74 -24.35
N GLN A 309 -1.59 0.71 -25.60
CA GLN A 309 -2.51 0.46 -26.72
C GLN A 309 -2.45 -1.02 -27.08
N ASP A 310 -3.62 -1.63 -27.29
CA ASP A 310 -3.69 -3.03 -27.70
C ASP A 310 -3.15 -3.17 -29.13
N VAL A 311 -2.23 -4.13 -29.34
CA VAL A 311 -1.56 -4.34 -30.63
C VAL A 311 -2.53 -4.85 -31.68
N ALA A 312 -3.47 -5.73 -31.29
CA ALA A 312 -4.44 -6.32 -32.20
C ALA A 312 -5.59 -5.36 -32.53
N ASN A 313 -5.96 -4.50 -31.59
CA ASN A 313 -7.00 -3.50 -31.76
C ASN A 313 -6.57 -2.11 -31.24
N PRO A 314 -6.03 -1.25 -32.09
CA PRO A 314 -5.55 0.07 -31.72
C PRO A 314 -6.60 1.02 -31.11
N ASP A 315 -7.88 0.70 -31.22
CA ASP A 315 -8.95 1.45 -30.57
C ASP A 315 -9.09 1.13 -29.08
N VAL A 316 -8.42 0.04 -28.62
CA VAL A 316 -8.46 -0.44 -27.25
C VAL A 316 -7.20 -0.02 -26.51
N SER A 317 -7.36 0.55 -25.32
CA SER A 317 -6.27 0.80 -24.38
C SER A 317 -6.36 -0.14 -23.19
N TYR A 318 -5.22 -0.45 -22.59
CA TYR A 318 -5.20 -1.24 -21.36
C TYR A 318 -4.18 -0.71 -20.35
N ILE A 319 -4.46 -0.98 -19.09
CA ILE A 319 -3.56 -0.67 -17.98
C ILE A 319 -2.85 -1.96 -17.58
N THR A 320 -1.53 -1.90 -17.49
CA THR A 320 -0.68 -3.01 -17.03
C THR A 320 0.45 -2.49 -16.15
N TYR A 321 1.28 -3.40 -15.65
CA TYR A 321 2.42 -3.09 -14.78
C TYR A 321 3.71 -3.47 -15.48
N GLU A 322 4.71 -2.59 -15.40
CA GLU A 322 6.04 -2.81 -15.99
C GLU A 322 7.13 -2.31 -15.05
N ASN A 323 8.34 -2.84 -15.25
CA ASN A 323 9.52 -2.36 -14.56
C ASN A 323 10.18 -1.21 -15.33
N HIS A 324 10.37 -0.05 -14.68
CA HIS A 324 11.25 0.99 -15.17
C HIS A 324 12.71 0.65 -14.87
N ASP A 325 13.64 1.02 -15.74
CA ASP A 325 15.06 0.82 -15.47
C ASP A 325 15.50 1.56 -14.21
N ARG A 326 15.21 2.85 -14.15
CA ARG A 326 15.57 3.71 -13.02
C ARG A 326 14.56 4.82 -12.83
N GLU A 327 14.26 5.06 -11.56
CA GLU A 327 13.53 6.25 -11.12
C GLU A 327 14.16 6.75 -9.82
N ASN A 328 14.74 7.94 -9.84
CA ASN A 328 15.43 8.52 -8.69
C ASN A 328 14.61 9.67 -8.11
N HIS A 329 14.42 9.64 -6.81
CA HIS A 329 13.76 10.70 -6.05
C HIS A 329 14.75 11.37 -5.12
N TRP A 330 15.03 12.64 -5.33
CA TRP A 330 15.78 13.49 -4.41
C TRP A 330 14.79 14.37 -3.67
N PHE A 331 14.83 14.42 -2.36
CA PHE A 331 13.80 15.12 -1.61
C PHE A 331 14.33 15.96 -0.47
N VAL A 332 13.57 17.00 -0.16
CA VAL A 332 13.64 17.78 1.08
C VAL A 332 12.29 17.67 1.77
N ALA A 333 12.30 17.22 3.02
CA ALA A 333 11.10 17.12 3.83
C ALA A 333 11.25 17.97 5.11
N VAL A 334 10.21 18.71 5.46
CA VAL A 334 10.18 19.60 6.62
C VAL A 334 8.94 19.31 7.43
N SER A 335 9.10 19.11 8.74
CA SER A 335 8.00 18.99 9.70
C SER A 335 8.09 20.10 10.75
N LEU A 336 7.02 20.88 10.86
CA LEU A 336 6.94 22.09 11.67
C LEU A 336 5.69 22.05 12.57
N PRO A 337 5.74 21.35 13.72
CA PRO A 337 4.71 21.49 14.73
C PRO A 337 4.92 22.80 15.49
N TYR A 338 3.93 23.70 15.47
CA TYR A 338 4.00 25.02 16.11
C TYR A 338 2.78 25.28 16.98
N GLN A 339 3.01 25.71 18.21
CA GLN A 339 1.95 26.01 19.15
C GLN A 339 2.10 27.47 19.60
N PRO A 340 1.51 28.43 18.84
CA PRO A 340 1.62 29.87 19.20
C PRO A 340 0.88 30.21 20.48
N PHE A 341 -0.19 29.48 20.79
CA PHE A 341 -1.01 29.68 21.97
C PHE A 341 -1.45 28.35 22.57
N THR A 342 -1.83 28.28 23.82
CA THR A 342 -2.29 27.07 24.51
C THR A 342 -3.55 26.47 23.85
N TRP A 343 -4.36 27.30 23.21
CA TRP A 343 -5.59 26.91 22.51
C TRP A 343 -5.41 26.68 21.00
N CYS A 344 -4.21 26.96 20.44
CA CYS A 344 -3.94 26.82 19.00
C CYS A 344 -2.71 25.94 18.77
N ASN A 345 -2.88 24.84 18.06
CA ASN A 345 -1.81 23.95 17.64
C ASN A 345 -1.81 23.84 16.11
N LEU A 346 -0.68 24.16 15.50
CA LEU A 346 -0.46 24.08 14.05
C LEU A 346 0.57 22.99 13.78
N THR A 347 0.32 22.17 12.78
CA THR A 347 1.29 21.18 12.29
C THR A 347 1.36 21.28 10.78
N GLY A 348 2.54 21.49 10.23
CA GLY A 348 2.80 21.52 8.80
C GLY A 348 3.86 20.49 8.43
N ASN A 349 3.60 19.72 7.38
CA ASN A 349 4.56 18.81 6.76
C ASN A 349 4.63 19.14 5.27
N PHE A 350 5.84 19.39 4.77
CA PHE A 350 6.10 19.76 3.38
C PHE A 350 7.19 18.86 2.82
N ILE A 351 6.99 18.35 1.63
CA ILE A 351 7.97 17.53 0.92
C ILE A 351 8.07 18.06 -0.51
N GLY A 352 9.28 18.47 -0.89
CA GLY A 352 9.65 18.76 -2.27
C GLY A 352 10.49 17.61 -2.81
N VAL A 353 10.17 17.12 -3.99
CA VAL A 353 10.86 16.00 -4.64
C VAL A 353 11.27 16.40 -6.05
N ARG A 354 12.51 16.12 -6.41
CA ARG A 354 12.94 16.00 -7.81
C ARG A 354 12.90 14.53 -8.18
N GLN A 355 12.08 14.19 -9.16
CA GLN A 355 11.91 12.86 -9.73
C GLN A 355 12.62 12.81 -11.09
N ASP A 356 13.59 11.92 -11.23
CA ASP A 356 14.30 11.67 -12.48
C ASP A 356 13.91 10.26 -12.97
N ILE A 357 13.21 10.18 -14.11
CA ILE A 357 12.67 8.95 -14.69
C ILE A 357 13.47 8.59 -15.93
N ARG A 358 13.92 7.35 -16.04
CA ARG A 358 14.52 6.77 -17.23
C ARG A 358 13.75 5.54 -17.68
N MET A 359 13.23 5.59 -18.91
CA MET A 359 12.51 4.49 -19.56
C MET A 359 13.29 4.08 -20.82
N THR A 360 13.91 2.89 -20.78
CA THR A 360 14.78 2.42 -21.88
C THR A 360 13.97 2.09 -23.14
N GLU A 361 12.80 1.46 -22.99
CA GLU A 361 11.94 1.08 -24.11
C GLU A 361 11.48 2.29 -24.93
N LEU A 362 11.26 3.43 -24.28
CA LEU A 362 10.87 4.68 -24.93
C LEU A 362 12.05 5.57 -25.22
N SER A 363 13.29 5.16 -24.91
CA SER A 363 14.52 5.96 -25.02
C SER A 363 14.38 7.36 -24.42
N SER A 364 13.54 7.50 -23.40
CA SER A 364 13.17 8.80 -22.83
C SER A 364 13.78 8.99 -21.43
N PHE A 365 14.22 10.24 -21.21
CA PHE A 365 14.61 10.72 -19.89
C PHE A 365 13.78 11.96 -19.57
N SER A 366 13.18 11.99 -18.39
CA SER A 366 12.41 13.12 -17.91
C SER A 366 12.72 13.44 -16.45
N SER A 367 12.69 14.73 -16.12
CA SER A 367 12.83 15.21 -14.74
C SER A 367 11.64 16.07 -14.36
N HIS A 368 11.06 15.81 -13.21
CA HIS A 368 9.90 16.50 -12.69
C HIS A 368 10.15 16.99 -11.27
N TYR A 369 9.50 18.09 -10.90
CA TYR A 369 9.46 18.58 -9.54
C TYR A 369 8.07 18.35 -8.97
N LEU A 370 8.01 17.64 -7.84
CA LEU A 370 6.79 17.28 -7.15
C LEU A 370 6.75 17.98 -5.79
N GLY A 371 5.55 18.33 -5.36
CA GLY A 371 5.31 18.93 -4.05
C GLY A 371 4.17 18.25 -3.31
N PHE A 372 4.39 18.01 -2.02
CA PHE A 372 3.38 17.47 -1.12
C PHE A 372 3.30 18.37 0.11
N ALA A 373 2.11 18.72 0.53
CA ALA A 373 1.88 19.53 1.71
C ALA A 373 0.69 19.02 2.51
N ASN A 374 0.88 18.87 3.82
CA ASN A 374 -0.20 18.62 4.75
C ASN A 374 -0.09 19.62 5.89
N ALA A 375 -1.18 20.32 6.21
CA ALA A 375 -1.26 21.23 7.33
C ALA A 375 -2.52 20.97 8.15
N ILE A 376 -2.38 21.01 9.46
CA ILE A 376 -3.49 20.84 10.41
C ILE A 376 -3.42 22.01 11.40
N ALA A 377 -4.55 22.71 11.54
CA ALA A 377 -4.74 23.72 12.56
C ALA A 377 -5.83 23.24 13.54
N THR A 378 -5.46 23.05 14.81
CA THR A 378 -6.37 22.61 15.87
C THR A 378 -6.58 23.72 16.86
N PHE A 379 -7.83 24.11 17.09
CA PHE A 379 -8.25 25.13 18.03
C PHE A 379 -9.02 24.48 19.18
N THR A 380 -8.49 24.56 20.38
CA THR A 380 -9.16 24.09 21.60
C THR A 380 -9.91 25.27 22.21
N LEU A 381 -11.22 25.22 22.13
CA LEU A 381 -12.12 26.30 22.57
C LEU A 381 -12.74 25.97 23.93
N PRO A 382 -13.28 26.99 24.65
CA PRO A 382 -14.01 26.76 25.89
C PRO A 382 -15.17 25.75 25.75
N ALA A 383 -15.65 25.26 26.89
CA ALA A 383 -16.77 24.31 26.98
C ALA A 383 -16.57 22.96 26.22
N GLY A 384 -15.31 22.52 26.07
CA GLY A 384 -14.97 21.22 25.48
C GLY A 384 -15.12 21.14 23.96
N PHE A 385 -15.16 22.30 23.28
CA PHE A 385 -15.15 22.33 21.83
C PHE A 385 -13.72 22.24 21.29
N THR A 386 -13.55 21.53 20.17
CA THR A 386 -12.33 21.54 19.37
C THR A 386 -12.71 21.71 17.91
N VAL A 387 -12.07 22.66 17.24
CA VAL A 387 -12.22 22.85 15.78
C VAL A 387 -10.89 22.52 15.13
N GLU A 388 -10.93 21.78 14.05
CA GLU A 388 -9.77 21.37 13.29
C GLU A 388 -9.96 21.70 11.81
N ALA A 389 -9.01 22.43 11.23
CA ALA A 389 -8.92 22.65 9.80
C ALA A 389 -7.74 21.84 9.27
N ARG A 390 -7.95 21.11 8.16
CA ARG A 390 -6.97 20.28 7.50
C ARG A 390 -6.79 20.72 6.06
N TYR A 391 -5.56 20.79 5.64
CA TYR A 391 -5.19 20.99 4.25
C TYR A 391 -4.32 19.83 3.79
N SER A 392 -4.59 19.28 2.61
CA SER A 392 -3.74 18.34 1.92
C SER A 392 -3.59 18.77 0.47
N GLY A 393 -2.37 18.90 0.02
CA GLY A 393 -2.05 19.34 -1.33
C GLY A 393 -0.97 18.47 -1.98
N THR A 394 -1.16 18.15 -3.25
CA THR A 394 -0.16 17.52 -4.12
C THR A 394 -0.02 18.35 -5.38
N SER A 395 1.21 18.52 -5.86
CA SER A 395 1.44 19.03 -7.22
C SER A 395 1.04 17.98 -8.26
N ARG A 396 1.28 18.24 -9.53
CA ARG A 396 1.19 17.23 -10.59
C ARG A 396 2.13 16.07 -10.26
N LEU A 397 1.64 14.82 -10.39
CA LEU A 397 2.41 13.60 -10.18
C LEU A 397 2.60 12.88 -11.51
N TYR A 398 3.70 12.13 -11.63
CA TYR A 398 4.05 11.39 -12.84
C TYR A 398 4.35 9.94 -12.45
N SER A 399 3.76 8.99 -13.16
CA SER A 399 3.94 7.56 -12.94
C SER A 399 3.75 6.79 -14.25
N GLY A 400 4.76 6.05 -14.68
CA GLY A 400 4.74 5.40 -15.98
C GLY A 400 4.61 6.44 -17.09
N ASN A 401 3.66 6.24 -17.98
CA ASN A 401 3.29 7.20 -19.02
C ASN A 401 2.04 8.04 -18.64
N SER A 402 1.71 8.07 -17.36
CA SER A 402 0.53 8.76 -16.83
C SER A 402 0.92 9.93 -15.94
N GLU A 403 0.06 10.93 -15.92
CA GLU A 403 0.15 12.07 -15.02
C GLU A 403 -1.16 12.25 -14.25
N VAL A 404 -1.06 12.67 -12.99
CA VAL A 404 -2.19 13.00 -12.12
C VAL A 404 -2.18 14.50 -11.90
N ALA A 405 -3.31 15.14 -12.12
CA ALA A 405 -3.45 16.59 -11.94
C ALA A 405 -3.23 17.00 -10.48
N PRO A 406 -2.78 18.25 -10.24
CA PRO A 406 -2.64 18.78 -8.89
C PRO A 406 -3.96 18.68 -8.12
N ARG A 407 -3.87 18.31 -6.85
CA ARG A 407 -5.05 18.20 -5.99
C ARG A 407 -4.81 18.93 -4.66
N HIS A 408 -5.78 19.77 -4.28
CA HIS A 408 -5.74 20.54 -3.04
C HIS A 408 -7.06 20.37 -2.31
N THR A 409 -7.06 19.71 -1.17
CA THR A 409 -8.27 19.47 -0.39
C THR A 409 -8.21 20.20 0.93
N VAL A 410 -9.33 20.78 1.32
CA VAL A 410 -9.54 21.37 2.63
C VAL A 410 -10.69 20.64 3.32
N GLY A 411 -10.49 20.29 4.57
CA GLY A 411 -11.52 19.72 5.43
C GLY A 411 -11.61 20.50 6.74
N VAL A 412 -12.80 20.52 7.32
CA VAL A 412 -13.04 21.12 8.64
C VAL A 412 -13.82 20.11 9.48
N MET A 413 -13.41 20.00 10.74
CA MET A 413 -14.07 19.17 11.74
C MET A 413 -14.32 19.99 13.00
N ALA A 414 -15.53 19.90 13.53
CA ALA A 414 -15.86 20.37 14.87
C ALA A 414 -16.24 19.18 15.74
N ARG A 415 -15.69 19.12 16.94
CA ARG A 415 -16.01 18.08 17.92
C ARG A 415 -16.29 18.69 19.28
N LYS A 416 -17.20 18.04 20.00
CA LYS A 416 -17.56 18.44 21.37
C LYS A 416 -17.63 17.20 22.25
N LYS A 417 -17.06 17.32 23.43
CA LYS A 417 -17.11 16.35 24.51
C LYS A 417 -18.24 16.68 25.48
N PHE A 418 -18.98 15.68 25.90
CA PHE A 418 -20.08 15.74 26.86
C PHE A 418 -19.91 14.68 27.95
N LEU A 419 -20.63 14.83 29.04
CA LEU A 419 -20.72 13.84 30.12
C LEU A 419 -19.35 13.44 30.69
N ASN A 420 -18.50 14.40 31.01
CA ASN A 420 -17.12 14.16 31.48
C ASN A 420 -16.32 13.26 30.52
N ASP A 421 -16.29 13.64 29.25
CA ASP A 421 -15.58 12.98 28.16
C ASP A 421 -16.10 11.56 27.78
N LYS A 422 -17.24 11.12 28.35
CA LYS A 422 -17.86 9.84 28.00
C LYS A 422 -18.53 9.84 26.63
N LEU A 423 -19.08 10.99 26.22
CA LEU A 423 -19.71 11.13 24.92
C LEU A 423 -18.98 12.16 24.07
N LEU A 424 -18.60 11.78 22.85
CA LEU A 424 -17.96 12.66 21.88
C LEU A 424 -18.84 12.73 20.62
N LEU A 425 -19.26 13.94 20.26
CA LEU A 425 -19.88 14.22 18.97
C LEU A 425 -18.84 14.91 18.08
N ALA A 426 -18.66 14.40 16.85
CA ALA A 426 -17.84 15.02 15.83
C ALA A 426 -18.65 15.20 14.53
N VAL A 427 -18.52 16.37 13.93
CA VAL A 427 -19.10 16.71 12.63
C VAL A 427 -17.97 17.19 11.74
N SER A 428 -17.82 16.64 10.55
CA SER A 428 -16.80 17.06 9.61
C SER A 428 -17.29 17.16 8.17
N VAL A 429 -16.61 18.03 7.43
CA VAL A 429 -16.73 18.15 5.98
C VAL A 429 -15.34 17.99 5.41
N ASP A 430 -15.14 16.96 4.60
CA ASP A 430 -13.90 16.73 3.87
C ASP A 430 -14.06 17.21 2.42
N ASN A 431 -12.97 17.66 1.80
CA ASN A 431 -12.93 18.17 0.43
C ASN A 431 -14.03 19.24 0.14
N ILE A 432 -14.02 20.32 0.91
CA ILE A 432 -15.05 21.40 0.86
C ILE A 432 -15.25 21.92 -0.55
N PHE A 433 -14.18 22.00 -1.35
CA PHE A 433 -14.22 22.54 -2.72
C PHE A 433 -14.63 21.51 -3.77
N ASN A 434 -14.95 20.27 -3.36
CA ASN A 434 -15.36 19.16 -4.24
C ASN A 434 -14.40 18.90 -5.40
N GLN A 435 -13.09 18.92 -5.13
CA GLN A 435 -12.09 18.72 -6.15
C GLN A 435 -12.05 17.24 -6.57
N ALA A 436 -12.16 16.97 -7.87
CA ALA A 436 -12.09 15.65 -8.47
C ALA A 436 -10.64 15.14 -8.60
N ASN A 437 -10.48 13.85 -8.88
CA ASN A 437 -9.23 13.27 -9.34
C ASN A 437 -9.21 13.27 -10.87
N GLU A 438 -8.15 13.78 -11.47
CA GLU A 438 -7.98 13.85 -12.92
C GLU A 438 -6.67 13.16 -13.31
N TYR A 439 -6.74 12.29 -14.32
CA TYR A 439 -5.62 11.52 -14.85
C TYR A 439 -5.50 11.77 -16.35
N ALA A 440 -4.28 11.72 -16.85
CA ALA A 440 -4.02 11.70 -18.27
C ALA A 440 -2.89 10.73 -18.59
N SER A 441 -3.01 9.98 -19.67
CA SER A 441 -1.99 9.06 -20.15
C SER A 441 -1.64 9.36 -21.60
N THR A 442 -0.35 9.27 -21.94
CA THR A 442 0.14 9.43 -23.30
C THR A 442 0.33 8.04 -23.91
N LEU A 443 -0.39 7.77 -24.99
CA LEU A 443 -0.30 6.59 -25.82
C LEU A 443 0.43 6.92 -27.13
N ASP A 444 0.85 5.90 -27.86
CA ASP A 444 1.62 6.09 -29.11
C ASP A 444 0.87 6.90 -30.16
N VAL A 445 -0.47 6.77 -30.20
CA VAL A 445 -1.31 7.40 -31.22
C VAL A 445 -2.13 8.57 -30.67
N TYR A 446 -2.48 8.58 -29.38
CA TYR A 446 -3.34 9.59 -28.78
C TYR A 446 -3.08 9.78 -27.28
N ARG A 447 -3.61 10.87 -26.73
CA ARG A 447 -3.61 11.15 -25.29
C ARG A 447 -5.00 10.88 -24.72
N THR A 448 -5.06 10.10 -23.65
CA THR A 448 -6.29 9.91 -22.88
C THR A 448 -6.36 10.89 -21.71
N SER A 449 -7.56 11.25 -21.31
CA SER A 449 -7.81 11.97 -20.06
C SER A 449 -9.04 11.40 -19.37
N SER A 450 -8.98 11.27 -18.05
CA SER A 450 -10.06 10.74 -17.24
C SER A 450 -10.27 11.62 -16.01
N ARG A 451 -11.52 11.88 -15.67
CA ARG A 451 -11.92 12.60 -14.47
C ARG A 451 -12.78 11.69 -13.60
N TYR A 452 -12.35 11.48 -12.37
CA TYR A 452 -13.05 10.64 -11.40
C TYR A 452 -13.73 11.50 -10.34
N GLU A 453 -15.05 11.39 -10.26
CA GLU A 453 -15.88 11.93 -9.18
C GLU A 453 -16.69 10.78 -8.59
N ASN A 454 -16.50 10.50 -7.32
CA ASN A 454 -17.34 9.54 -6.59
C ASN A 454 -17.67 10.07 -5.20
N GLY A 455 -18.66 9.46 -4.53
CA GLY A 455 -19.10 9.88 -3.21
C GLY A 455 -18.05 9.80 -2.10
N LEU A 456 -16.92 9.07 -2.34
CA LEU A 456 -15.81 8.93 -1.39
C LEU A 456 -14.68 9.95 -1.64
N THR A 457 -14.49 10.40 -2.89
CA THR A 457 -13.44 11.35 -3.26
C THR A 457 -13.94 12.79 -3.40
N GLY A 458 -15.25 12.99 -3.54
CA GLY A 458 -15.89 14.29 -3.58
C GLY A 458 -16.01 14.94 -2.19
N ARG A 459 -16.95 15.87 -2.05
CA ARG A 459 -17.31 16.47 -0.76
C ARG A 459 -18.04 15.45 0.11
N VAL A 460 -17.51 15.15 1.30
CA VAL A 460 -18.08 14.17 2.21
C VAL A 460 -18.42 14.83 3.54
N PHE A 461 -19.70 14.71 3.95
CA PHE A 461 -20.18 15.10 5.27
C PHE A 461 -20.19 13.86 6.17
N LYS A 462 -19.62 13.98 7.37
CA LYS A 462 -19.57 12.90 8.36
C LYS A 462 -20.06 13.39 9.69
N VAL A 463 -20.87 12.56 10.34
CA VAL A 463 -21.28 12.74 11.75
C VAL A 463 -20.89 11.47 12.49
N ALA A 464 -20.13 11.62 13.57
CA ALA A 464 -19.69 10.50 14.41
C ALA A 464 -20.10 10.77 15.87
N LEU A 465 -20.73 9.77 16.48
CA LEU A 465 -21.05 9.76 17.90
C LEU A 465 -20.27 8.62 18.55
N THR A 466 -19.39 8.97 19.49
CA THR A 466 -18.57 7.99 20.19
C THR A 466 -18.93 7.98 21.67
N TRP A 467 -19.28 6.80 22.18
CA TRP A 467 -19.52 6.60 23.60
C TRP A 467 -18.40 5.76 24.23
N ASN A 468 -17.71 6.31 25.22
CA ASN A 468 -16.62 5.66 25.93
C ASN A 468 -17.13 4.95 27.19
N PHE A 469 -17.12 3.63 27.16
CA PHE A 469 -17.41 2.81 28.33
C PHE A 469 -16.08 2.47 29.03
N ASN A 470 -15.96 2.88 30.28
CA ASN A 470 -14.88 2.41 31.15
C ASN A 470 -15.49 1.55 32.27
N SER A 471 -15.55 0.24 32.06
CA SER A 471 -15.92 -0.71 33.11
C SER A 471 -14.78 -1.71 33.30
N GLY A 472 -14.10 -1.66 34.44
CA GLY A 472 -13.09 -2.65 34.80
C GLY A 472 -11.70 -2.10 35.09
N LYS A 473 -10.82 -2.96 35.59
CA LYS A 473 -9.40 -2.67 35.86
C LYS A 473 -8.65 -2.56 34.54
N LYS A 474 -7.66 -1.64 34.48
CA LYS A 474 -6.72 -1.56 33.34
C LYS A 474 -6.01 -2.92 33.20
N VAL A 475 -6.29 -3.65 32.11
CA VAL A 475 -5.55 -4.85 31.75
C VAL A 475 -4.25 -4.42 31.10
N ARG A 476 -3.13 -5.04 31.50
CA ARG A 476 -1.84 -4.85 30.85
C ARG A 476 -1.94 -5.44 29.44
N LYS A 477 -1.90 -4.58 28.41
CA LYS A 477 -1.92 -5.04 27.03
C LYS A 477 -0.56 -5.65 26.68
N SER A 478 -0.48 -6.93 26.55
CA SER A 478 0.62 -7.61 25.86
C SER A 478 0.33 -7.65 24.36
N LYS A 479 1.36 -7.46 23.56
CA LYS A 479 1.23 -7.36 22.11
C LYS A 479 1.82 -8.64 21.47
N ILE A 480 1.01 -9.34 20.68
CA ILE A 480 1.46 -10.43 19.82
C ILE A 480 2.03 -9.77 18.55
N GLU A 481 3.27 -10.11 18.18
CA GLU A 481 3.89 -9.60 16.97
C GLU A 481 3.44 -10.45 15.77
N ILE A 482 3.12 -9.79 14.68
CA ILE A 482 2.60 -10.36 13.43
C ILE A 482 3.67 -10.21 12.35
N GLY A 483 3.82 -11.19 11.47
CA GLY A 483 4.77 -11.14 10.36
C GLY A 483 4.46 -10.03 9.36
N SER A 484 5.51 -9.37 8.85
CA SER A 484 5.39 -8.21 7.93
C SER A 484 4.92 -8.57 6.53
N GLU A 485 5.03 -9.83 6.11
CA GLU A 485 4.73 -10.27 4.73
C GLU A 485 3.24 -10.26 4.39
N ARG A 486 2.36 -10.23 5.40
CA ARG A 486 0.90 -10.17 5.20
C ARG A 486 0.44 -9.00 4.34
N SER A 487 1.20 -7.91 4.32
CA SER A 487 0.86 -6.72 3.51
C SER A 487 0.83 -7.01 2.01
N ARG A 488 1.55 -8.04 1.53
CA ARG A 488 1.57 -8.44 0.11
C ARG A 488 0.27 -9.13 -0.34
N LEU A 489 -0.55 -9.60 0.59
CA LEU A 489 -1.86 -10.20 0.33
C LEU A 489 -2.99 -9.15 0.26
N ASN A 490 -2.70 -7.89 0.56
CA ASN A 490 -3.69 -6.82 0.48
C ASN A 490 -3.90 -6.45 -1.00
N GLU A 491 -5.15 -6.46 -1.41
CA GLU A 491 -5.58 -5.93 -2.70
C GLU A 491 -5.67 -4.40 -2.63
N LYS A 492 -5.50 -3.77 -3.80
CA LYS A 492 -5.62 -2.31 -3.96
C LYS A 492 -7.07 -1.86 -3.82
#